data_3abd6c857ce56dbb4147d2750518f62e
#
_entry.id   3abd6c857ce56dbb4147d2750518f62e
#
_cell.length_a   1.000
_cell.length_b   1.000
_cell.length_c   1.000
_cell.angle_alpha   90.00
_cell.angle_beta   90.00
_cell.angle_gamma   90.00
#
_symmetry.space_group_name_H-M   'P 1'
#
loop_
_entity.id
_entity.type
_entity.pdbx_description
1 polymer ?
#
loop_
_entity_poly.entity_id
_entity_poly.type
_entity_poly.pdbx_seq_one_letter_code
_entity_poly.pdbx_strand_id
1 'polypeptide(L)'
;MQPHSLKLSSDSDLIICIKKYSLSNNLNGYVSGVVGNLRKASIQCPGNQEISIFEGNLEIVSLNGHFNNGDVHLHLSFADEGCNVFGGHLEEGSIVKKGTDILLVSFENEIIDFSNQNSTNNQSRVKAYILKNC
;
A
#
# COMPACT_ATOMS: atom_id res chain seq x y z
N MET A 1 6.02 16.64 4.78
CA MET A 1 6.08 15.33 4.10
C MET A 1 7.50 14.80 4.16
N GLN A 2 7.66 13.53 4.44
CA GLN A 2 8.97 12.89 4.52
C GLN A 2 8.99 11.60 3.68
N PRO A 3 9.96 11.43 2.78
CA PRO A 3 10.12 10.19 2.03
C PRO A 3 10.84 9.12 2.87
N HIS A 4 10.44 7.87 2.68
CA HIS A 4 11.05 6.69 3.30
C HIS A 4 11.27 5.64 2.21
N SER A 5 12.52 5.28 1.97
CA SER A 5 12.87 4.24 1.01
C SER A 5 13.03 2.90 1.73
N LEU A 6 12.18 1.95 1.43
CA LEU A 6 12.24 0.60 1.96
C LEU A 6 12.75 -0.37 0.91
N LYS A 7 13.75 -1.16 1.28
CA LYS A 7 14.24 -2.28 0.48
C LYS A 7 13.82 -3.58 1.12
N LEU A 8 12.93 -4.31 0.46
CA LEU A 8 12.45 -5.61 0.92
C LEU A 8 13.25 -6.72 0.26
N SER A 9 13.84 -7.56 1.09
CA SER A 9 14.58 -8.73 0.62
C SER A 9 13.66 -9.85 0.17
N SER A 10 14.24 -10.84 -0.51
CA SER A 10 13.58 -12.09 -0.85
C SER A 10 12.85 -12.69 0.36
N ASP A 11 11.69 -13.27 0.12
CA ASP A 11 10.80 -13.89 1.11
C ASP A 11 10.12 -12.93 2.10
N SER A 12 10.28 -11.63 1.94
CA SER A 12 9.51 -10.63 2.69
C SER A 12 8.04 -10.60 2.24
N ASP A 13 7.15 -10.39 3.19
CA ASP A 13 5.74 -10.11 2.92
C ASP A 13 5.53 -8.60 2.78
N LEU A 14 4.95 -8.17 1.66
CA LEU A 14 4.75 -6.74 1.36
C LEU A 14 3.98 -6.01 2.45
N ILE A 15 2.82 -6.53 2.81
CA ILE A 15 1.94 -5.88 3.80
C ILE A 15 2.56 -5.89 5.18
N ILE A 16 3.10 -7.02 5.61
CA ILE A 16 3.67 -7.17 6.95
C ILE A 16 4.85 -6.20 7.14
N CYS A 17 5.70 -6.04 6.13
CA CYS A 17 6.82 -5.11 6.20
C CYS A 17 6.36 -3.66 6.35
N ILE A 18 5.37 -3.24 5.56
CA ILE A 18 4.83 -1.88 5.64
C ILE A 18 4.11 -1.65 6.98
N LYS A 19 3.32 -2.61 7.45
CA LYS A 19 2.66 -2.56 8.77
C LYS A 19 3.68 -2.37 9.88
N LYS A 20 4.70 -3.21 9.94
CA LYS A 20 5.74 -3.14 10.98
C LYS A 20 6.48 -1.82 10.94
N TYR A 21 6.86 -1.37 9.74
CA TYR A 21 7.59 -0.11 9.59
C TYR A 21 6.76 1.09 10.03
N SER A 22 5.52 1.20 9.57
CA SER A 22 4.63 2.30 9.92
C SER A 22 4.29 2.32 11.41
N LEU A 23 4.05 1.15 12.01
CA LEU A 23 3.76 1.03 13.44
C LEU A 23 4.98 1.40 14.30
N SER A 24 6.16 0.87 13.97
CA SER A 24 7.38 1.13 14.74
C SER A 24 7.83 2.58 14.71
N ASN A 25 7.46 3.32 13.68
CA ASN A 25 7.83 4.72 13.50
C ASN A 25 6.64 5.68 13.67
N ASN A 26 5.47 5.18 14.04
CA ASN A 26 4.24 5.95 14.21
C ASN A 26 3.94 6.83 13.00
N LEU A 27 3.89 6.22 11.80
CA LEU A 27 3.76 6.93 10.54
C LEU A 27 2.38 6.78 9.92
N ASN A 28 1.94 7.88 9.32
CA ASN A 28 0.77 7.96 8.44
C ASN A 28 1.23 8.44 7.07
N GLY A 29 0.70 7.87 6.00
CA GLY A 29 1.09 8.31 4.68
C GLY A 29 0.58 7.42 3.56
N TYR A 30 1.23 7.54 2.42
CA TYR A 30 0.88 6.83 1.19
C TYR A 30 2.10 6.16 0.55
N VAL A 31 1.84 5.10 -0.19
CA VAL A 31 2.83 4.53 -1.11
C VAL A 31 2.94 5.46 -2.32
N SER A 32 4.16 5.88 -2.62
CA SER A 32 4.45 6.81 -3.72
C SER A 32 5.12 6.16 -4.91
N GLY A 33 5.80 5.04 -4.70
CA GLY A 33 6.48 4.33 -5.77
C GLY A 33 6.84 2.92 -5.38
N VAL A 34 6.99 2.06 -6.37
CA VAL A 34 7.37 0.66 -6.18
C VAL A 34 8.08 0.14 -7.41
N VAL A 35 9.08 -0.69 -7.21
CA VAL A 35 9.66 -1.53 -8.25
C VAL A 35 10.11 -2.85 -7.63
N GLY A 36 9.77 -3.95 -8.28
CA GLY A 36 10.17 -5.26 -7.77
C GLY A 36 9.33 -6.41 -8.30
N ASN A 37 9.53 -7.57 -7.71
CA ASN A 37 8.89 -8.79 -8.14
C ASN A 37 8.45 -9.67 -6.96
N LEU A 38 7.42 -10.46 -7.22
CA LEU A 38 6.84 -11.38 -6.27
C LEU A 38 6.96 -12.82 -6.79
N ARG A 39 7.08 -13.78 -5.88
CA ARG A 39 6.86 -15.20 -6.18
C ARG A 39 5.44 -15.65 -5.86
N LYS A 40 4.70 -14.85 -5.11
CA LYS A 40 3.31 -15.11 -4.71
C LYS A 40 2.59 -13.79 -4.49
N ALA A 41 1.37 -13.70 -5.00
CA ALA A 41 0.46 -12.60 -4.74
C ALA A 41 -0.86 -13.13 -4.18
N SER A 42 -1.29 -12.56 -3.06
CA SER A 42 -2.57 -12.85 -2.42
C SER A 42 -3.46 -11.63 -2.58
N ILE A 43 -4.55 -11.79 -3.31
CA ILE A 43 -5.41 -10.70 -3.76
C ILE A 43 -6.86 -11.01 -3.45
N GLN A 44 -7.58 -10.04 -2.93
CA GLN A 44 -9.03 -10.08 -2.88
C GLN A 44 -9.59 -9.32 -4.09
N CYS A 45 -10.29 -10.06 -4.95
CA CYS A 45 -10.93 -9.48 -6.12
C CYS A 45 -12.20 -8.71 -5.73
N PRO A 46 -12.57 -7.66 -6.50
CA PRO A 46 -13.76 -6.88 -6.19
C PRO A 46 -15.02 -7.76 -6.12
N GLY A 47 -15.81 -7.57 -5.06
CA GLY A 47 -17.05 -8.31 -4.86
C GLY A 47 -16.90 -9.77 -4.47
N ASN A 48 -15.67 -10.26 -4.30
CA ASN A 48 -15.39 -11.62 -3.89
C ASN A 48 -14.85 -11.63 -2.45
N GLN A 49 -15.33 -12.55 -1.62
CA GLN A 49 -14.84 -12.71 -0.25
C GLN A 49 -13.64 -13.66 -0.16
N GLU A 50 -13.42 -14.47 -1.17
CA GLU A 50 -12.30 -15.40 -1.20
C GLU A 50 -11.03 -14.72 -1.71
N ILE A 51 -9.89 -15.13 -1.16
CA ILE A 51 -8.57 -14.67 -1.58
C ILE A 51 -8.11 -15.51 -2.77
N SER A 52 -7.72 -14.83 -3.85
CA SER A 52 -7.10 -15.45 -5.02
C SER A 52 -5.58 -15.46 -4.86
N ILE A 53 -4.97 -16.60 -5.09
CA ILE A 53 -3.52 -16.82 -4.97
C ILE A 53 -2.93 -16.96 -6.37
N PHE A 54 -1.88 -16.20 -6.65
CA PHE A 54 -1.09 -16.29 -7.88
C PHE A 54 0.35 -16.62 -7.49
N GLU A 55 0.97 -17.55 -8.20
CA GLU A 55 2.34 -17.95 -7.97
C GLU A 55 3.14 -17.94 -9.28
N GLY A 56 4.43 -17.66 -9.20
CA GLY A 56 5.33 -17.66 -10.34
C GLY A 56 6.27 -16.45 -10.37
N ASN A 57 6.65 -16.05 -11.59
CA ASN A 57 7.40 -14.82 -11.82
C ASN A 57 6.40 -13.68 -12.01
N LEU A 58 6.19 -12.92 -10.97
CA LEU A 58 5.20 -11.83 -10.96
C LEU A 58 5.94 -10.51 -10.79
N GLU A 59 5.82 -9.62 -11.77
CA GLU A 59 6.41 -8.29 -11.71
C GLU A 59 5.38 -7.30 -11.21
N ILE A 60 5.75 -6.49 -10.21
CA ILE A 60 4.85 -5.47 -9.68
C ILE A 60 4.72 -4.35 -10.72
N VAL A 61 3.49 -4.08 -11.14
CA VAL A 61 3.16 -2.98 -12.05
C VAL A 61 2.78 -1.73 -11.26
N SER A 62 1.99 -1.88 -10.21
CA SER A 62 1.62 -0.79 -9.31
C SER A 62 1.34 -1.27 -7.89
N LEU A 63 1.58 -0.40 -6.95
CA LEU A 63 1.19 -0.55 -5.56
C LEU A 63 0.71 0.80 -5.07
N ASN A 64 -0.56 0.91 -4.74
CA ASN A 64 -1.20 2.16 -4.34
C ASN A 64 -1.96 1.98 -3.05
N GLY A 65 -1.99 3.01 -2.25
CA GLY A 65 -2.78 3.06 -1.05
C GLY A 65 -2.08 3.75 0.10
N HIS A 66 -2.59 3.55 1.29
CA HIS A 66 -2.17 4.28 2.46
C HIS A 66 -1.84 3.36 3.64
N PHE A 67 -1.12 3.92 4.58
CA PHE A 67 -0.82 3.32 5.88
C PHE A 67 -1.07 4.33 6.99
N ASN A 68 -1.50 3.84 8.13
CA ASN A 68 -1.78 4.65 9.30
C ASN A 68 -1.42 3.84 10.55
N ASN A 69 -0.22 4.08 11.08
CA ASN A 69 0.24 3.50 12.35
C ASN A 69 -0.05 1.99 12.47
N GLY A 70 0.33 1.23 11.44
CA GLY A 70 0.15 -0.22 11.38
C GLY A 70 -1.09 -0.70 10.63
N ASP A 71 -2.09 0.15 10.41
CA ASP A 71 -3.17 -0.15 9.48
C ASP A 71 -2.72 0.12 8.05
N VAL A 72 -2.98 -0.81 7.14
CA VAL A 72 -2.52 -0.72 5.75
C VAL A 72 -3.66 -1.11 4.82
N HIS A 73 -3.92 -0.26 3.84
CA HIS A 73 -4.89 -0.52 2.79
C HIS A 73 -4.23 -0.25 1.44
N LEU A 74 -3.91 -1.31 0.72
CA LEU A 74 -3.16 -1.25 -0.52
C LEU A 74 -3.85 -2.04 -1.63
N HIS A 75 -3.73 -1.53 -2.85
CA HIS A 75 -4.10 -2.21 -4.07
C HIS A 75 -2.84 -2.52 -4.87
N LEU A 76 -2.73 -3.75 -5.35
CA LEU A 76 -1.62 -4.26 -6.13
C LEU A 76 -2.08 -4.59 -7.54
N SER A 77 -1.27 -4.23 -8.53
CA SER A 77 -1.30 -4.88 -9.84
C SER A 77 0.05 -5.48 -10.17
N PHE A 78 0.04 -6.60 -10.88
CA PHE A 78 1.24 -7.33 -11.27
C PHE A 78 1.06 -7.99 -12.63
N ALA A 79 2.15 -8.23 -13.33
CA ALA A 79 2.19 -8.94 -14.59
C ALA A 79 2.83 -10.32 -14.43
N ASP A 80 2.27 -11.32 -15.08
CA ASP A 80 2.86 -12.65 -15.21
C ASP A 80 3.86 -12.73 -16.38
N GLU A 81 4.43 -13.90 -16.64
CA GLU A 81 5.40 -14.12 -17.72
C GLU A 81 4.83 -13.88 -19.12
N GLY A 82 3.52 -13.96 -19.28
CA GLY A 82 2.81 -13.64 -20.52
C GLY A 82 2.41 -12.18 -20.65
N CYS A 83 2.86 -11.30 -19.72
CA CYS A 83 2.44 -9.91 -19.61
C CYS A 83 0.94 -9.73 -19.33
N ASN A 84 0.26 -10.76 -18.85
CA ASN A 84 -1.11 -10.62 -18.36
C ASN A 84 -1.09 -9.89 -17.02
N VAL A 85 -1.90 -8.85 -16.90
CA VAL A 85 -1.97 -8.03 -15.69
C VAL A 85 -3.19 -8.42 -14.87
N PHE A 86 -2.94 -8.69 -13.58
CA PHE A 86 -3.96 -8.98 -12.58
C PHE A 86 -3.79 -7.99 -11.44
N GLY A 87 -4.82 -7.82 -10.63
CA GLY A 87 -4.73 -6.97 -9.47
C GLY A 87 -6.00 -6.95 -8.64
N GLY A 88 -5.89 -6.30 -7.50
CA GLY A 88 -6.98 -6.14 -6.56
C GLY A 88 -6.47 -5.66 -5.20
N HIS A 89 -7.30 -5.86 -4.18
CA HIS A 89 -6.95 -5.54 -2.81
C HIS A 89 -5.85 -6.49 -2.32
N LEU A 90 -4.75 -5.90 -1.87
CA LEU A 90 -3.58 -6.66 -1.40
C LEU A 90 -3.84 -7.28 -0.04
N GLU A 91 -3.56 -8.58 0.06
CA GLU A 91 -3.65 -9.33 1.30
C GLU A 91 -2.28 -9.83 1.77
N GLU A 92 -2.19 -10.21 3.03
CA GLU A 92 -1.02 -10.91 3.56
C GLU A 92 -0.76 -12.21 2.79
N GLY A 93 0.49 -12.59 2.68
CA GLY A 93 0.90 -13.72 1.84
C GLY A 93 1.37 -13.30 0.45
N SER A 94 1.54 -12.01 0.19
CA SER A 94 2.17 -11.50 -1.03
C SER A 94 3.67 -11.36 -0.81
N ILE A 95 4.43 -12.28 -1.41
CA ILE A 95 5.81 -12.58 -1.04
C ILE A 95 6.80 -12.15 -2.12
N VAL A 96 7.79 -11.37 -1.72
CA VAL A 96 8.88 -10.89 -2.57
C VAL A 96 9.73 -12.06 -3.07
N LYS A 97 10.04 -12.05 -4.37
CA LYS A 97 10.88 -13.08 -4.99
C LYS A 97 12.37 -12.76 -4.85
N LYS A 98 12.83 -11.69 -5.49
CA LYS A 98 14.26 -11.29 -5.48
C LYS A 98 14.47 -10.07 -4.61
N GLY A 99 13.65 -9.06 -4.78
CA GLY A 99 13.70 -7.82 -4.04
C GLY A 99 12.60 -6.87 -4.51
N THR A 100 12.25 -5.94 -3.62
CA THR A 100 11.27 -4.90 -3.93
C THR A 100 11.68 -3.62 -3.23
N ASP A 101 11.77 -2.54 -3.98
CA ASP A 101 12.01 -1.21 -3.46
C ASP A 101 10.68 -0.44 -3.41
N ILE A 102 10.37 0.15 -2.27
CA ILE A 102 9.13 0.90 -2.04
C ILE A 102 9.47 2.29 -1.53
N LEU A 103 8.89 3.30 -2.14
CA LEU A 103 8.91 4.65 -1.63
C LEU A 103 7.61 4.95 -0.89
N LEU A 104 7.70 5.19 0.40
CA LEU A 104 6.61 5.70 1.23
C LEU A 104 6.78 7.20 1.43
N VAL A 105 5.67 7.91 1.53
CA VAL A 105 5.66 9.33 1.91
C VAL A 105 4.78 9.48 3.13
N SER A 106 5.37 9.93 4.23
CA SER A 106 4.64 10.18 5.47
C SER A 106 4.27 11.65 5.65
N PHE A 107 3.21 11.88 6.41
CA PHE A 107 2.74 13.19 6.80
C PHE A 107 2.90 13.34 8.31
N GLU A 108 3.30 14.53 8.76
CA GLU A 108 3.50 14.82 10.18
C GLU A 108 2.19 15.00 10.97
N ASN A 109 1.07 15.18 10.25
CA ASN A 109 -0.22 15.50 10.85
C ASN A 109 -1.26 14.45 10.50
N GLU A 110 -2.27 14.35 11.37
CA GLU A 110 -3.41 13.47 11.19
C GLU A 110 -4.09 13.67 9.83
N ILE A 111 -4.51 12.56 9.22
CA ILE A 111 -5.41 12.60 8.06
C ILE A 111 -6.72 13.23 8.53
N ILE A 112 -7.12 14.31 7.89
CA ILE A 112 -8.38 14.96 8.22
C ILE A 112 -9.52 14.09 7.70
N ASP A 113 -10.29 13.52 8.63
CA ASP A 113 -11.50 12.78 8.30
C ASP A 113 -12.66 13.75 8.13
N PHE A 114 -13.10 13.94 6.91
CA PHE A 114 -14.24 14.78 6.58
C PHE A 114 -15.60 14.09 6.70
N SER A 115 -15.62 12.80 7.04
CA SER A 115 -16.88 12.09 7.30
C SER A 115 -17.61 12.62 8.53
N ASN A 116 -16.87 13.25 9.48
CA ASN A 116 -17.39 13.96 10.64
C ASN A 116 -17.22 15.47 10.47
N GLN A 117 -18.29 16.18 10.12
CA GLN A 117 -18.29 17.62 9.85
C GLN A 117 -17.97 18.52 11.04
N ASN A 118 -17.64 17.97 12.20
CA ASN A 118 -17.43 18.71 13.46
C ASN A 118 -15.98 18.85 13.93
N SER A 119 -14.99 18.44 13.15
CA SER A 119 -13.60 18.60 13.56
C SER A 119 -13.03 19.92 13.04
N THR A 120 -13.03 20.93 13.90
CA THR A 120 -12.45 22.26 13.66
C THR A 120 -10.98 22.33 14.07
N ASN A 121 -10.12 21.40 13.66
CA ASN A 121 -8.69 21.51 13.94
C ASN A 121 -7.92 22.04 12.74
N ASN A 122 -7.70 23.35 12.76
CA ASN A 122 -7.13 24.18 11.69
C ASN A 122 -5.58 24.18 11.63
N GLN A 123 -4.88 23.17 12.12
CA GLN A 123 -3.42 23.22 12.20
C GLN A 123 -2.65 22.20 11.34
N SER A 124 -3.32 21.47 10.47
CA SER A 124 -2.63 20.55 9.57
C SER A 124 -2.08 21.28 8.34
N ARG A 125 -0.80 21.05 8.03
CA ARG A 125 -0.15 21.57 6.82
C ARG A 125 -0.63 20.88 5.54
N VAL A 126 -1.26 19.75 5.65
CA VAL A 126 -1.88 19.02 4.53
C VAL A 126 -3.38 19.13 4.69
N LYS A 127 -4.02 19.82 3.77
CA LYS A 127 -5.48 19.90 3.70
C LYS A 127 -5.98 18.90 2.68
N ALA A 128 -6.77 17.93 3.13
CA ALA A 128 -7.58 17.15 2.21
C ALA A 128 -8.86 17.93 1.91
N TYR A 129 -9.26 17.97 0.65
CA TYR A 129 -10.49 18.66 0.23
C TYR A 129 -11.51 17.62 -0.20
N ILE A 130 -12.71 17.71 0.38
CA ILE A 130 -13.85 16.99 -0.18
C ILE A 130 -14.43 17.84 -1.30
N LEU A 131 -14.38 17.32 -2.50
CA LEU A 131 -15.13 17.84 -3.61
C LEU A 131 -16.53 17.24 -3.55
N LYS A 132 -17.52 18.03 -3.15
CA LYS A 132 -18.92 17.61 -3.21
C LYS A 132 -19.37 17.63 -4.66
N ASN A 133 -20.09 16.60 -5.08
CA ASN A 133 -20.66 16.47 -6.43
C ASN A 133 -19.63 16.29 -7.57
N CYS A 134 -18.53 15.65 -7.29
CA CYS A 134 -17.61 15.19 -8.34
C CYS A 134 -18.04 13.85 -8.91
#